data_24b6179ba8e31e9cf2f58eb41bcc77d9
#
_entry.id   24b6179ba8e31e9cf2f58eb41bcc77d9
#
_cell.length_a   1.000
_cell.length_b   1.000
_cell.length_c   1.000
_cell.angle_alpha   90.00
_cell.angle_beta   90.00
_cell.angle_gamma   90.00
#
_symmetry.space_group_name_H-M   'P 1'
#
loop_
_entity.id
_entity.type
_entity.pdbx_description
1 polymer ?
#
loop_
_entity_poly.entity_id
_entity_poly.type
_entity_poly.pdbx_seq_one_letter_code
_entity_poly.pdbx_strand_id
1 'polypeptide(L)'
;MSMLETILGSAAAEKVLLYMQNYGQAYGREIADTFELSHSQVQKQLLKLESGGVLVSRLMERTGLYEWNPRNPLVGPLRNMLAATLDSLPADNQQRYFRKRTRPRRSGKAM
;
A
#
# COMPACT_ATOMS: atom_id res chain seq x y z
N MET A 1 -0.94 19.30 -3.71
CA MET A 1 -1.88 18.23 -3.32
C MET A 1 -2.18 17.37 -4.53
N SER A 2 -2.03 16.09 -4.40
CA SER A 2 -2.28 15.17 -5.51
C SER A 2 -3.77 14.87 -5.65
N MET A 3 -4.14 14.31 -6.80
CA MET A 3 -5.52 13.91 -7.01
C MET A 3 -5.96 12.85 -5.99
N LEU A 4 -5.11 11.87 -5.72
CA LEU A 4 -5.45 10.84 -4.76
C LEU A 4 -5.63 11.40 -3.36
N GLU A 5 -4.77 12.30 -2.95
CA GLU A 5 -4.93 12.94 -1.65
C GLU A 5 -6.25 13.68 -1.56
N THR A 6 -6.63 14.35 -2.64
CA THR A 6 -7.91 15.06 -2.69
C THR A 6 -9.08 14.11 -2.56
N ILE A 7 -9.05 13.00 -3.28
CA ILE A 7 -10.14 12.02 -3.27
C ILE A 7 -10.22 11.31 -1.91
N LEU A 8 -9.08 10.91 -1.38
CA LEU A 8 -9.02 10.12 -0.16
C LEU A 8 -9.10 10.97 1.11
N GLY A 9 -8.84 12.26 0.97
CA GLY A 9 -8.92 13.16 2.10
C GLY A 9 -7.71 13.14 3.02
N SER A 10 -6.62 12.45 2.62
CA SER A 10 -5.48 12.29 3.51
C SER A 10 -4.24 11.88 2.72
N ALA A 11 -3.14 12.55 2.99
CA ALA A 11 -1.85 12.16 2.41
C ALA A 11 -1.40 10.79 2.93
N ALA A 12 -1.72 10.49 4.19
CA ALA A 12 -1.37 9.18 4.75
C ALA A 12 -2.13 8.07 4.04
N ALA A 13 -3.42 8.27 3.75
CA ALA A 13 -4.22 7.27 3.03
C ALA A 13 -3.63 7.01 1.64
N GLU A 14 -3.23 8.06 0.95
CA GLU A 14 -2.61 7.92 -0.36
C GLU A 14 -1.35 7.08 -0.28
N LYS A 15 -0.48 7.37 0.68
CA LYS A 15 0.78 6.66 0.82
C LYS A 15 0.57 5.19 1.15
N VAL A 16 -0.38 4.91 2.03
CA VAL A 16 -0.71 3.52 2.39
C VAL A 16 -1.17 2.75 1.16
N LEU A 17 -2.08 3.31 0.38
CA LEU A 17 -2.63 2.60 -0.78
C LEU A 17 -1.58 2.43 -1.88
N LEU A 18 -0.75 3.44 -2.12
CA LEU A 18 0.31 3.31 -3.11
C LEU A 18 1.34 2.26 -2.70
N TYR A 19 1.66 2.20 -1.42
CA TYR A 19 2.55 1.17 -0.91
C TYR A 19 1.96 -0.22 -1.14
N MET A 20 0.68 -0.39 -0.81
CA MET A 20 0.00 -1.66 -1.01
C MET A 20 -0.03 -2.05 -2.48
N GLN A 21 -0.25 -1.08 -3.38
CA GLN A 21 -0.26 -1.38 -4.80
C GLN A 21 1.11 -1.84 -5.28
N ASN A 22 2.16 -1.19 -4.79
CA ASN A 22 3.50 -1.51 -5.26
C ASN A 22 4.01 -2.85 -4.72
N TYR A 23 3.68 -3.19 -3.48
CA TYR A 23 4.26 -4.35 -2.82
C TYR A 23 3.28 -5.51 -2.60
N GLY A 24 1.99 -5.28 -2.73
CA GLY A 24 0.97 -6.32 -2.66
C GLY A 24 0.49 -6.64 -1.25
N GLN A 25 1.36 -6.54 -0.28
CA GLN A 25 1.02 -6.79 1.12
C GLN A 25 2.01 -6.02 1.98
N ALA A 26 1.66 -5.77 3.23
CA ALA A 26 2.53 -5.01 4.10
C ALA A 26 2.13 -5.10 5.56
N TYR A 27 3.13 -4.93 6.41
CA TYR A 27 2.92 -4.62 7.82
C TYR A 27 2.87 -3.10 7.97
N GLY A 28 2.08 -2.63 8.93
CA GLY A 28 1.97 -1.19 9.16
C GLY A 28 3.31 -0.51 9.44
N ARG A 29 4.19 -1.21 10.16
CA ARG A 29 5.51 -0.66 10.47
C ARG A 29 6.32 -0.39 9.21
N GLU A 30 6.25 -1.28 8.22
CA GLU A 30 6.98 -1.07 6.97
C GLU A 30 6.56 0.21 6.28
N ILE A 31 5.25 0.44 6.25
CA ILE A 31 4.71 1.65 5.62
C ILE A 31 5.16 2.89 6.38
N ALA A 32 5.03 2.84 7.70
CA ALA A 32 5.40 3.97 8.54
C ALA A 32 6.88 4.32 8.36
N ASP A 33 7.74 3.31 8.37
CA ASP A 33 9.18 3.53 8.21
C ASP A 33 9.52 4.10 6.84
N THR A 34 8.86 3.59 5.80
CA THR A 34 9.14 4.02 4.43
C THR A 34 8.87 5.52 4.24
N PHE A 35 7.77 6.01 4.80
CA PHE A 35 7.34 7.39 4.57
C PHE A 35 7.61 8.30 5.76
N GLU A 36 8.26 7.79 6.80
CA GLU A 36 8.55 8.57 8.01
C GLU A 36 7.26 9.11 8.62
N LEU A 37 6.24 8.26 8.64
CA LEU A 37 4.97 8.56 9.28
C LEU A 37 4.92 7.91 10.65
N SER A 38 4.09 8.44 11.54
CA SER A 38 3.89 7.79 12.82
C SER A 38 3.15 6.48 12.61
N HIS A 39 3.44 5.51 13.45
CA HIS A 39 2.76 4.22 13.38
C HIS A 39 1.25 4.39 13.57
N SER A 40 0.83 5.31 14.44
CA SER A 40 -0.58 5.51 14.68
C SER A 40 -1.32 6.08 13.47
N GLN A 41 -0.69 6.98 12.71
CA GLN A 41 -1.29 7.49 11.48
C GLN A 41 -1.52 6.36 10.48
N VAL A 42 -0.51 5.52 10.30
CA VAL A 42 -0.60 4.40 9.35
C VAL A 42 -1.65 3.40 9.83
N GLN A 43 -1.62 3.06 11.11
CA GLN A 43 -2.56 2.09 11.66
C GLN A 43 -4.00 2.57 11.51
N LYS A 44 -4.23 3.85 11.73
CA LYS A 44 -5.56 4.44 11.57
C LYS A 44 -6.08 4.24 10.14
N GLN A 45 -5.23 4.47 9.15
CA GLN A 45 -5.63 4.31 7.76
C GLN A 45 -5.85 2.84 7.42
N LEU A 46 -5.00 1.95 7.90
CA LEU A 46 -5.16 0.52 7.64
C LEU A 46 -6.46 0.00 8.23
N LEU A 47 -6.79 0.39 9.46
CA LEU A 47 -8.03 -0.03 10.08
C LEU A 47 -9.25 0.51 9.34
N LYS A 48 -9.17 1.74 8.86
CA LYS A 48 -10.25 2.34 8.09
C LYS A 48 -10.47 1.59 6.78
N LEU A 49 -9.38 1.25 6.10
CA LEU A 49 -9.46 0.52 4.82
C LEU A 49 -9.96 -0.90 5.05
N GLU A 50 -9.57 -1.52 6.14
CA GLU A 50 -10.07 -2.84 6.48
C GLU A 50 -11.57 -2.78 6.80
N SER A 51 -11.97 -1.80 7.57
CA SER A 51 -13.38 -1.62 7.91
C SER A 51 -14.25 -1.38 6.68
N GLY A 52 -13.71 -0.69 5.69
CA GLY A 52 -14.42 -0.43 4.43
C GLY A 52 -14.33 -1.56 3.42
N GLY A 53 -13.68 -2.67 3.76
CA GLY A 53 -13.63 -3.82 2.87
C GLY A 53 -12.57 -3.75 1.78
N VAL A 54 -11.69 -2.77 1.83
CA VAL A 54 -10.63 -2.63 0.83
C VAL A 54 -9.48 -3.60 1.11
N LEU A 55 -9.11 -3.72 2.38
CA LEU A 55 -8.03 -4.60 2.82
C LEU A 55 -8.58 -5.65 3.78
N VAL A 56 -7.81 -6.73 3.91
CA VAL A 56 -8.01 -7.73 4.95
C VAL A 56 -6.68 -7.92 5.67
N SER A 57 -6.73 -8.40 6.91
CA SER A 57 -5.52 -8.65 7.66
C SER A 57 -5.53 -10.04 8.24
N ARG A 58 -4.35 -10.55 8.51
CA ARG A 58 -4.18 -11.80 9.24
C ARG A 58 -2.95 -11.68 10.11
N LEU A 59 -2.96 -12.43 11.20
CA LEU A 59 -1.82 -12.40 12.12
C LEU A 59 -0.68 -13.25 11.59
N MET A 60 0.49 -12.64 11.56
CA MET A 60 1.74 -13.32 11.24
C MET A 60 2.66 -13.03 12.40
N GLU A 61 2.89 -14.05 13.25
CA GLU A 61 3.76 -13.89 14.41
C GLU A 61 3.35 -12.69 15.26
N ARG A 62 2.05 -12.59 15.55
CA ARG A 62 1.48 -11.54 16.41
C ARG A 62 1.41 -10.16 15.75
N THR A 63 1.75 -10.06 14.48
CA THR A 63 1.70 -8.80 13.76
C THR A 63 0.69 -8.90 12.63
N GLY A 64 -0.09 -7.85 12.44
CA GLY A 64 -1.08 -7.82 11.38
C GLY A 64 -0.45 -7.58 10.02
N LEU A 65 -0.58 -8.55 9.14
CA LEU A 65 -0.17 -8.40 7.75
C LEU A 65 -1.40 -8.06 6.93
N TYR A 66 -1.34 -6.93 6.22
CA TYR A 66 -2.46 -6.44 5.43
C TYR A 66 -2.30 -6.82 3.96
N GLU A 67 -3.41 -7.21 3.35
CA GLU A 67 -3.46 -7.65 1.96
C GLU A 67 -4.73 -7.08 1.32
N TRP A 68 -4.77 -7.06 -0.02
CA TRP A 68 -5.99 -6.67 -0.71
C TRP A 68 -7.11 -7.68 -0.45
N ASN A 69 -8.34 -7.18 -0.35
CA ASN A 69 -9.50 -8.03 -0.12
C ASN A 69 -9.92 -8.67 -1.45
N PRO A 70 -9.73 -9.98 -1.63
CA PRO A 70 -10.04 -10.63 -2.92
C PRO A 70 -11.54 -10.74 -3.20
N ARG A 71 -12.36 -10.51 -2.19
CA ARG A 71 -13.82 -10.64 -2.35
C ARG A 71 -14.49 -9.34 -2.75
N ASN A 72 -13.78 -8.23 -2.72
CA ASN A 72 -14.37 -6.94 -3.05
C ASN A 72 -14.13 -6.64 -4.52
N PRO A 73 -15.20 -6.62 -5.35
CA PRO A 73 -15.02 -6.43 -6.80
C PRO A 73 -14.50 -5.05 -7.18
N LEU A 74 -14.55 -4.08 -6.27
CA LEU A 74 -14.06 -2.74 -6.55
C LEU A 74 -12.56 -2.61 -6.33
N VAL A 75 -11.92 -3.62 -5.72
CA VAL A 75 -10.48 -3.59 -5.49
C VAL A 75 -9.70 -3.61 -6.81
N GLY A 76 -10.15 -4.41 -7.78
CA GLY A 76 -9.48 -4.45 -9.08
C GLY A 76 -9.40 -3.09 -9.75
N PRO A 77 -10.55 -2.42 -9.98
CA PRO A 77 -10.53 -1.07 -10.55
C PRO A 77 -9.73 -0.06 -9.72
N LEU A 78 -9.83 -0.14 -8.39
CA LEU A 78 -9.02 0.73 -7.53
C LEU A 78 -7.54 0.51 -7.78
N ARG A 79 -7.11 -0.74 -7.85
CA ARG A 79 -5.71 -1.06 -8.08
C ARG A 79 -5.23 -0.57 -9.44
N ASN A 80 -6.09 -0.62 -10.46
CA ASN A 80 -5.74 -0.09 -11.76
C ASN A 80 -5.46 1.40 -11.70
N MET A 81 -6.28 2.14 -10.97
CA MET A 81 -6.06 3.57 -10.78
C MET A 81 -4.76 3.83 -10.01
N LEU A 82 -4.50 3.04 -8.98
CA LEU A 82 -3.28 3.21 -8.20
C LEU A 82 -2.03 2.89 -9.01
N ALA A 83 -2.11 1.87 -9.88
CA ALA A 83 -1.00 1.52 -10.76
C ALA A 83 -0.68 2.68 -11.72
N ALA A 84 -1.71 3.29 -12.28
CA ALA A 84 -1.53 4.44 -13.16
C ALA A 84 -0.90 5.60 -12.39
N THR A 85 -1.31 5.79 -11.15
CA THR A 85 -0.74 6.84 -10.30
C THR A 85 0.75 6.60 -10.04
N LEU A 86 1.12 5.36 -9.73
CA LEU A 86 2.53 5.01 -9.51
C LEU A 86 3.37 5.30 -10.76
N ASP A 87 2.85 4.95 -11.92
CA ASP A 87 3.57 5.19 -13.17
C ASP A 87 3.74 6.67 -13.46
N SER A 88 2.89 7.51 -12.89
CA SER A 88 2.93 8.96 -13.10
C SER A 88 3.83 9.69 -12.11
N LEU A 89 4.34 9.00 -11.09
CA LEU A 89 5.17 9.65 -10.08
C LEU A 89 6.52 10.06 -10.65
N PRO A 90 7.12 11.15 -10.12
CA PRO A 90 8.48 11.50 -10.50
C PRO A 90 9.44 10.35 -10.24
N ALA A 91 10.47 10.25 -11.07
CA ALA A 91 11.40 9.11 -11.01
C ALA A 91 12.06 8.98 -9.64
N ASP A 92 12.42 10.08 -9.00
CA ASP A 92 13.06 10.02 -7.70
C ASP A 92 12.11 9.50 -6.62
N ASN A 93 10.82 9.80 -6.71
CA ASN A 93 9.84 9.24 -5.79
C ASN A 93 9.70 7.74 -5.99
N GLN A 94 9.70 7.30 -7.24
CA GLN A 94 9.62 5.87 -7.52
C GLN A 94 10.84 5.14 -6.95
N GLN A 95 12.02 5.69 -7.14
CA GLN A 95 13.23 5.06 -6.62
C GLN A 95 13.28 5.06 -5.10
N ARG A 96 12.80 6.12 -4.49
CA ARG A 96 12.90 6.29 -3.04
C ARG A 96 11.90 5.44 -2.28
N TYR A 97 10.66 5.37 -2.75
CA TYR A 97 9.57 4.75 -2.00
C TYR A 97 9.00 3.50 -2.65
N PHE A 98 9.03 3.41 -3.97
CA PHE A 98 8.31 2.37 -4.70
C PHE A 98 9.22 1.66 -5.66
N ARG A 99 10.18 0.93 -5.13
CA ARG A 99 11.12 0.21 -5.97
C ARG A 99 10.41 -0.86 -6.77
N LYS A 100 10.70 -0.90 -8.06
CA LYS A 100 10.17 -1.92 -8.90
C LYS A 100 10.73 -3.27 -8.50
N ARG A 101 9.88 -4.26 -8.49
CA ARG A 101 10.35 -5.61 -8.29
C ARG A 101 10.74 -6.17 -9.63
N THR A 102 11.99 -6.50 -9.74
CA THR A 102 12.50 -7.04 -10.99
C THR A 102 12.61 -8.55 -10.96
N ARG A 103 12.22 -9.18 -9.86
CA ARG A 103 12.26 -10.63 -9.76
C ARG A 103 11.29 -11.11 -8.70
N PRO A 104 10.96 -12.41 -8.74
CA PRO A 104 9.99 -12.96 -7.80
C PRO A 104 10.40 -12.78 -6.37
N ARG A 105 9.43 -12.62 -5.59
CA ARG A 105 9.69 -12.56 -4.19
C ARG A 105 10.15 -13.84 -3.68
N ARG A 106 10.14 -14.50 -3.89
CA ARG A 106 10.63 -15.58 -3.29
C ARG A 106 11.70 -16.02 -3.55
N SER A 107 11.87 -15.94 -3.29
CA SER A 107 12.61 -16.11 -3.68
C SER A 107 13.17 -16.70 -3.95
N GLY A 108 13.40 -17.00 -3.90
CA GLY A 108 13.89 -17.35 -4.24
C GLY A 108 14.24 -17.69 -4.88
N LYS A 109 14.00 -17.73 -5.42
CA LYS A 109 14.24 -17.93 -6.31
C LYS A 109 14.79 -17.38 -6.97
N ALA A 110 15.04 -17.31 -6.86
CA ALA A 110 15.41 -16.91 -7.44
C ALA A 110 15.85 -16.68 -7.83
N MET A 111 15.93 -16.65 -7.94
CA MET A 111 16.15 -16.50 -8.42
C MET A 111 16.41 -16.51 -8.88
#